data_64fb2b23ffd8bbbb15f6de5ba1f9cbe1
#
_entry.id   64fb2b23ffd8bbbb15f6de5ba1f9cbe1
#
_cell.length_a   1.000
_cell.length_b   1.000
_cell.length_c   1.000
_cell.angle_alpha   90.00
_cell.angle_beta   90.00
_cell.angle_gamma   90.00
#
_symmetry.space_group_name_H-M   'P 1'
#
loop_
_entity.id
_entity.type
_entity.pdbx_description
1 polymer ?
#
loop_
_entity_poly.entity_id
_entity_poly.type
_entity_poly.pdbx_seq_one_letter_code
_entity_poly.pdbx_strand_id
1 'polypeptide(L)'
;MTQSPSGVPAHGTAKHRIGVVGAGRVGAVLAAALRAAGHEIVAAAGESGASRTRIATLLPGITPAKPSAVARACDLLLLTVPDDMLRNVVEMLTASGAIRPGQYVVHTSGRHGLGVLEAATAVGARPVALHPAMTFTGTDLDLDRLPGCVFGVTAGGAERAVTEDLVADLGGRPMWVPEDRRTLYHAGLAHGANHLVTLVTEAMEMLAAAGAEHPADTLRPLLEAALGNALAYGDAALTGPIVRGDVNTVRAHLADIAASAPHTLPSYVAMARATLDRAVADGRLLPIRAAKISGLLDAALPTSGPAHRSTLR
;
A
#
# COMPACT_ATOMS: atom_id res chain seq x y z
N MET A 1 -8.82 34.98 33.62
CA MET A 1 -7.68 34.09 33.91
C MET A 1 -7.74 32.97 32.84
N THR A 2 -7.03 33.16 31.74
CA THR A 2 -6.94 32.22 30.62
C THR A 2 -5.72 31.32 30.88
N GLN A 3 -5.95 30.02 31.11
CA GLN A 3 -4.88 29.04 31.20
C GLN A 3 -4.36 28.76 29.78
N SER A 4 -3.07 29.03 29.55
CA SER A 4 -2.34 28.60 28.36
C SER A 4 -2.21 27.07 28.35
N PRO A 5 -2.32 26.37 27.19
CA PRO A 5 -2.07 24.94 27.11
C PRO A 5 -0.58 24.67 27.37
N SER A 6 -0.33 23.77 28.32
CA SER A 6 0.99 23.24 28.66
C SER A 6 1.65 22.64 27.41
N GLY A 7 2.78 23.23 27.01
CA GLY A 7 3.62 22.70 25.96
C GLY A 7 4.11 21.30 26.31
N VAL A 8 3.83 20.32 25.43
CA VAL A 8 4.47 19.01 25.43
C VAL A 8 5.97 19.26 25.22
N PRO A 9 6.87 18.74 26.06
CA PRO A 9 8.30 18.90 25.82
C PRO A 9 8.64 18.19 24.51
N ALA A 10 9.28 18.94 23.59
CA ALA A 10 9.89 18.36 22.39
C ALA A 10 10.99 17.40 22.85
N HIS A 11 10.70 16.10 22.89
CA HIS A 11 11.73 15.08 23.01
C HIS A 11 12.61 15.20 21.78
N GLY A 12 13.84 15.69 21.93
CA GLY A 12 14.82 15.67 20.87
C GLY A 12 15.07 14.22 20.46
N THR A 13 14.48 13.81 19.31
CA THR A 13 14.64 12.45 18.78
C THR A 13 16.11 12.20 18.47
N ALA A 14 16.64 11.03 18.84
CA ALA A 14 18.01 10.65 18.54
C ALA A 14 18.18 10.59 17.01
N LYS A 15 19.17 11.31 16.47
CA LYS A 15 19.43 11.31 15.02
C LYS A 15 20.39 10.18 14.67
N HIS A 16 20.07 9.48 13.58
CA HIS A 16 20.78 8.31 13.10
C HIS A 16 21.57 8.61 11.84
N ARG A 17 22.64 7.85 11.64
CA ARG A 17 23.34 7.72 10.37
C ARG A 17 22.67 6.62 9.56
N ILE A 18 21.96 7.00 8.50
CA ILE A 18 21.07 6.14 7.73
C ILE A 18 21.71 5.72 6.42
N GLY A 19 21.73 4.41 6.16
CA GLY A 19 22.06 3.83 4.87
C GLY A 19 20.80 3.27 4.21
N VAL A 20 20.64 3.43 2.89
CA VAL A 20 19.48 2.95 2.15
C VAL A 20 19.87 1.91 1.12
N VAL A 21 19.32 0.71 1.22
CA VAL A 21 19.47 -0.35 0.21
C VAL A 21 18.13 -0.55 -0.49
N GLY A 22 18.14 -0.28 -1.80
CA GLY A 22 16.94 -0.24 -2.62
C GLY A 22 16.37 1.17 -2.78
N ALA A 23 17.20 2.17 -3.17
CA ALA A 23 16.76 3.56 -3.37
C ALA A 23 15.80 3.70 -4.58
N GLY A 24 14.70 2.96 -4.53
CA GLY A 24 13.57 3.02 -5.43
C GLY A 24 12.63 4.18 -5.09
N ARG A 25 11.33 4.04 -5.47
CA ARG A 25 10.32 5.07 -5.21
C ARG A 25 10.13 5.34 -3.71
N VAL A 26 10.04 4.28 -2.90
CA VAL A 26 9.86 4.39 -1.45
C VAL A 26 11.16 4.83 -0.77
N GLY A 27 12.27 4.13 -1.03
CA GLY A 27 13.51 4.33 -0.30
C GLY A 27 14.13 5.71 -0.46
N ALA A 28 14.11 6.26 -1.68
CA ALA A 28 14.66 7.59 -1.93
C ALA A 28 13.81 8.69 -1.26
N VAL A 29 12.48 8.57 -1.29
CA VAL A 29 11.57 9.54 -0.65
C VAL A 29 11.69 9.49 0.87
N LEU A 30 11.63 8.29 1.48
CA LEU A 30 11.78 8.18 2.94
C LEU A 30 13.14 8.68 3.42
N ALA A 31 14.24 8.39 2.67
CA ALA A 31 15.55 8.91 2.98
C ALA A 31 15.60 10.45 2.91
N ALA A 32 14.99 11.05 1.88
CA ALA A 32 14.92 12.50 1.76
C ALA A 32 14.12 13.14 2.91
N ALA A 33 13.00 12.54 3.29
CA ALA A 33 12.18 13.00 4.42
C ALA A 33 12.95 12.89 5.76
N LEU A 34 13.62 11.76 6.01
CA LEU A 34 14.44 11.57 7.21
C LEU A 34 15.63 12.54 7.25
N ARG A 35 16.25 12.84 6.09
CA ARG A 35 17.28 13.88 5.98
C ARG A 35 16.73 15.26 6.36
N ALA A 36 15.55 15.62 5.86
CA ALA A 36 14.88 16.87 6.20
C ALA A 36 14.54 16.97 7.70
N ALA A 37 14.25 15.82 8.35
CA ALA A 37 14.04 15.73 9.78
C ALA A 37 15.35 15.74 10.60
N GLY A 38 16.54 15.85 9.95
CA GLY A 38 17.82 16.02 10.62
C GLY A 38 18.64 14.74 10.78
N HIS A 39 18.24 13.61 10.19
CA HIS A 39 19.11 12.42 10.11
C HIS A 39 20.21 12.62 9.05
N GLU A 40 21.33 11.92 9.23
CA GLU A 40 22.42 11.89 8.27
C GLU A 40 22.21 10.73 7.27
N ILE A 41 21.97 11.01 6.00
CA ILE A 41 21.99 9.97 4.97
C ILE A 41 23.43 9.77 4.52
N VAL A 42 24.04 8.66 4.92
CA VAL A 42 25.48 8.41 4.71
C VAL A 42 25.78 7.68 3.42
N ALA A 43 24.86 6.86 2.92
CA ALA A 43 25.03 6.09 1.69
C ALA A 43 23.69 5.57 1.16
N ALA A 44 23.64 5.33 -0.15
CA ALA A 44 22.47 4.71 -0.80
C ALA A 44 22.91 3.70 -1.86
N ALA A 45 22.15 2.61 -2.01
CA ALA A 45 22.31 1.62 -3.07
C ALA A 45 21.06 1.58 -3.95
N GLY A 46 21.27 1.60 -5.27
CA GLY A 46 20.21 1.46 -6.27
C GLY A 46 20.81 0.99 -7.58
N GLU A 47 20.33 -0.15 -8.09
CA GLU A 47 20.93 -0.82 -9.26
C GLU A 47 20.42 -0.25 -10.60
N SER A 48 19.13 0.11 -10.68
CA SER A 48 18.54 0.61 -11.93
C SER A 48 18.93 2.06 -12.23
N GLY A 49 18.89 2.43 -13.50
CA GLY A 49 19.06 3.84 -13.93
C GLY A 49 18.08 4.76 -13.21
N ALA A 50 16.81 4.35 -13.09
CA ALA A 50 15.79 5.12 -12.39
C ALA A 50 16.11 5.31 -10.88
N SER A 51 16.69 4.29 -10.22
CA SER A 51 17.13 4.43 -8.81
C SER A 51 18.30 5.42 -8.68
N ARG A 52 19.26 5.36 -9.61
CA ARG A 52 20.38 6.31 -9.61
C ARG A 52 19.93 7.75 -9.85
N THR A 53 18.96 7.95 -10.76
CA THR A 53 18.34 9.27 -10.97
C THR A 53 17.68 9.77 -9.69
N ARG A 54 16.90 8.92 -8.97
CA ARG A 54 16.27 9.33 -7.70
C ARG A 54 17.29 9.67 -6.62
N ILE A 55 18.37 8.91 -6.50
CA ILE A 55 19.47 9.26 -5.57
C ILE A 55 20.01 10.65 -5.92
N ALA A 56 20.32 10.90 -7.19
CA ALA A 56 20.86 12.19 -7.61
C ALA A 56 19.90 13.37 -7.33
N THR A 57 18.59 13.15 -7.53
CA THR A 57 17.57 14.20 -7.39
C THR A 57 17.15 14.44 -5.94
N LEU A 58 16.82 13.36 -5.20
CA LEU A 58 16.26 13.46 -3.85
C LEU A 58 17.33 13.46 -2.74
N LEU A 59 18.51 12.92 -3.02
CA LEU A 59 19.62 12.78 -2.07
C LEU A 59 20.90 13.44 -2.61
N PRO A 60 20.87 14.74 -2.94
CA PRO A 60 22.03 15.44 -3.52
C PRO A 60 23.25 15.28 -2.61
N GLY A 61 24.42 14.99 -3.22
CA GLY A 61 25.69 14.73 -2.54
C GLY A 61 25.90 13.26 -2.13
N ILE A 62 24.91 12.36 -2.29
CA ILE A 62 25.07 10.93 -2.05
C ILE A 62 25.49 10.23 -3.33
N THR A 63 26.63 9.56 -3.29
CA THR A 63 27.11 8.70 -4.40
C THR A 63 26.58 7.28 -4.21
N PRO A 64 25.99 6.65 -5.24
CA PRO A 64 25.56 5.27 -5.17
C PRO A 64 26.69 4.31 -4.80
N ALA A 65 26.43 3.41 -3.85
CA ALA A 65 27.41 2.45 -3.35
C ALA A 65 26.86 1.02 -3.40
N LYS A 66 27.75 0.03 -3.21
CA LYS A 66 27.33 -1.39 -3.09
C LYS A 66 26.52 -1.59 -1.80
N PRO A 67 25.50 -2.46 -1.79
CA PRO A 67 24.65 -2.71 -0.61
C PRO A 67 25.44 -3.01 0.67
N SER A 68 26.50 -3.82 0.59
CA SER A 68 27.36 -4.14 1.74
C SER A 68 28.16 -2.93 2.26
N ALA A 69 28.57 -2.02 1.39
CA ALA A 69 29.24 -0.79 1.80
C ALA A 69 28.25 0.17 2.50
N VAL A 70 27.03 0.27 1.99
CA VAL A 70 25.95 1.02 2.62
C VAL A 70 25.66 0.50 4.03
N ALA A 71 25.48 -0.83 4.17
CA ALA A 71 25.17 -1.45 5.45
C ALA A 71 26.28 -1.22 6.50
N ARG A 72 27.55 -1.26 6.11
CA ARG A 72 28.70 -1.01 7.03
C ARG A 72 28.80 0.45 7.46
N ALA A 73 28.30 1.38 6.66
CA ALA A 73 28.52 2.82 6.89
C ALA A 73 27.50 3.45 7.88
N CYS A 74 26.40 2.75 8.20
CA CYS A 74 25.27 3.31 8.92
C CYS A 74 25.03 2.62 10.27
N ASP A 75 24.29 3.24 11.16
CA ASP A 75 23.75 2.65 12.39
C ASP A 75 22.25 2.28 12.25
N LEU A 76 21.58 2.83 11.23
CA LEU A 76 20.24 2.44 10.81
C LEU A 76 20.27 2.11 9.31
N LEU A 77 19.99 0.84 8.98
CA LEU A 77 19.92 0.35 7.61
C LEU A 77 18.46 0.27 7.18
N LEU A 78 18.07 1.09 6.19
CA LEU A 78 16.74 1.08 5.58
C LEU A 78 16.74 0.18 4.35
N LEU A 79 15.97 -0.91 4.39
CA LEU A 79 15.79 -1.89 3.31
C LEU A 79 14.45 -1.65 2.60
N THR A 80 14.54 -1.21 1.35
CA THR A 80 13.37 -0.88 0.52
C THR A 80 13.41 -1.60 -0.83
N VAL A 81 13.99 -2.78 -0.83
CA VAL A 81 14.02 -3.69 -1.97
C VAL A 81 12.66 -4.39 -2.14
N PRO A 82 12.35 -4.96 -3.31
CA PRO A 82 11.13 -5.76 -3.51
C PRO A 82 11.02 -6.89 -2.48
N ASP A 83 9.79 -7.19 -2.08
CA ASP A 83 9.47 -8.17 -1.04
C ASP A 83 10.14 -9.54 -1.28
N ASP A 84 10.14 -10.00 -2.54
CA ASP A 84 10.71 -11.30 -2.91
C ASP A 84 12.24 -11.34 -2.82
N MET A 85 12.90 -10.18 -2.81
CA MET A 85 14.35 -10.07 -2.67
C MET A 85 14.79 -9.81 -1.23
N LEU A 86 13.88 -9.37 -0.36
CA LEU A 86 14.22 -8.85 0.96
C LEU A 86 14.99 -9.86 1.81
N ARG A 87 14.53 -11.11 1.90
CA ARG A 87 15.20 -12.18 2.66
C ARG A 87 16.63 -12.42 2.15
N ASN A 88 16.77 -12.59 0.83
CA ASN A 88 18.09 -12.85 0.22
C ASN A 88 19.08 -11.71 0.45
N VAL A 89 18.60 -10.45 0.38
CA VAL A 89 19.44 -9.27 0.66
C VAL A 89 19.88 -9.25 2.12
N VAL A 90 18.99 -9.55 3.07
CA VAL A 90 19.33 -9.63 4.50
C VAL A 90 20.37 -10.72 4.75
N GLU A 91 20.15 -11.92 4.23
CA GLU A 91 21.08 -13.06 4.37
C GLU A 91 22.45 -12.75 3.75
N MET A 92 22.50 -12.18 2.55
CA MET A 92 23.74 -11.77 1.88
C MET A 92 24.50 -10.72 2.69
N LEU A 93 23.82 -9.69 3.19
CA LEU A 93 24.45 -8.62 4.00
C LEU A 93 24.97 -9.16 5.33
N THR A 94 24.23 -10.06 5.96
CA THR A 94 24.63 -10.71 7.21
C THR A 94 25.84 -11.62 6.99
N ALA A 95 25.78 -12.49 5.98
CA ALA A 95 26.88 -13.43 5.66
C ALA A 95 28.17 -12.70 5.27
N SER A 96 28.09 -11.51 4.67
CA SER A 96 29.25 -10.66 4.35
C SER A 96 29.81 -9.87 5.55
N GLY A 97 29.24 -10.03 6.76
CA GLY A 97 29.58 -9.26 7.94
C GLY A 97 29.32 -7.75 7.79
N ALA A 98 28.35 -7.38 6.93
CA ALA A 98 28.00 -5.98 6.73
C ALA A 98 26.98 -5.47 7.76
N ILE A 99 26.17 -6.36 8.31
CA ILE A 99 25.26 -6.09 9.42
C ILE A 99 25.98 -6.43 10.73
N ARG A 100 25.85 -5.56 11.74
CA ARG A 100 26.54 -5.69 13.02
C ARG A 100 25.59 -5.65 14.22
N PRO A 101 26.01 -6.15 15.39
CA PRO A 101 25.23 -6.06 16.61
C PRO A 101 24.83 -4.61 16.94
N GLY A 102 23.60 -4.41 17.42
CA GLY A 102 23.05 -3.11 17.81
C GLY A 102 22.58 -2.22 16.66
N GLN A 103 22.90 -2.56 15.41
CA GLN A 103 22.44 -1.82 14.24
C GLN A 103 20.94 -2.01 14.04
N TYR A 104 20.22 -0.92 13.80
CA TYR A 104 18.81 -1.00 13.40
C TYR A 104 18.71 -1.46 11.95
N VAL A 105 17.91 -2.49 11.70
CA VAL A 105 17.60 -2.98 10.35
C VAL A 105 16.10 -2.80 10.14
N VAL A 106 15.75 -1.83 9.32
CA VAL A 106 14.37 -1.39 9.07
C VAL A 106 13.97 -1.77 7.66
N HIS A 107 12.87 -2.50 7.48
CA HIS A 107 12.32 -2.75 6.15
C HIS A 107 10.95 -2.11 5.97
N THR A 108 10.57 -1.88 4.70
CA THR A 108 9.31 -1.23 4.33
C THR A 108 8.29 -2.18 3.69
N SER A 109 8.46 -3.47 3.77
CA SER A 109 7.47 -4.44 3.28
C SER A 109 6.17 -4.34 4.09
N GLY A 110 5.05 -4.32 3.39
CA GLY A 110 3.73 -4.34 4.02
C GLY A 110 3.36 -5.72 4.58
N ARG A 111 3.74 -6.79 3.87
CA ARG A 111 3.36 -8.18 4.21
C ARG A 111 4.31 -8.88 5.18
N HIS A 112 5.60 -8.54 5.12
CA HIS A 112 6.59 -9.15 6.01
C HIS A 112 6.60 -8.48 7.37
N GLY A 113 6.79 -9.28 8.42
CA GLY A 113 7.10 -8.84 9.77
C GLY A 113 8.60 -8.95 10.07
N LEU A 114 8.95 -9.18 11.33
CA LEU A 114 10.34 -9.27 11.76
C LEU A 114 11.04 -10.56 11.31
N GLY A 115 10.28 -11.63 11.05
CA GLY A 115 10.82 -12.94 10.66
C GLY A 115 11.63 -12.92 9.36
N VAL A 116 11.43 -11.95 8.46
CA VAL A 116 12.26 -11.79 7.26
C VAL A 116 13.67 -11.26 7.59
N LEU A 117 13.84 -10.66 8.77
CA LEU A 117 15.11 -10.13 9.30
C LEU A 117 15.84 -11.11 10.26
N GLU A 118 15.39 -12.36 10.36
CA GLU A 118 15.91 -13.35 11.31
C GLU A 118 17.44 -13.48 11.24
N ALA A 119 18.02 -13.55 10.04
CA ALA A 119 19.47 -13.64 9.87
C ALA A 119 20.22 -12.42 10.48
N ALA A 120 19.66 -11.22 10.33
CA ALA A 120 20.22 -10.00 10.93
C ALA A 120 20.05 -10.00 12.46
N THR A 121 18.90 -10.44 12.94
CA THR A 121 18.60 -10.55 14.38
C THR A 121 19.53 -11.56 15.06
N ALA A 122 19.86 -12.66 14.39
CA ALA A 122 20.77 -13.69 14.91
C ALA A 122 22.20 -13.17 15.17
N VAL A 123 22.63 -12.11 14.47
CA VAL A 123 23.93 -11.45 14.72
C VAL A 123 23.79 -10.23 15.65
N GLY A 124 22.63 -10.04 16.30
CA GLY A 124 22.40 -9.01 17.28
C GLY A 124 21.93 -7.66 16.71
N ALA A 125 21.48 -7.61 15.47
CA ALA A 125 20.84 -6.42 14.93
C ALA A 125 19.40 -6.23 15.51
N ARG A 126 18.91 -5.01 15.43
CA ARG A 126 17.60 -4.57 15.98
C ARG A 126 16.57 -4.45 14.86
N PRO A 127 15.65 -5.42 14.72
CA PRO A 127 14.73 -5.48 13.59
C PRO A 127 13.53 -4.55 13.76
N VAL A 128 13.14 -3.86 12.68
CA VAL A 128 11.92 -3.03 12.61
C VAL A 128 11.24 -3.23 11.26
N ALA A 129 9.93 -3.44 11.26
CA ALA A 129 9.09 -3.34 10.07
C ALA A 129 8.32 -2.01 10.11
N LEU A 130 8.48 -1.18 9.07
CA LEU A 130 7.95 0.19 9.00
C LEU A 130 7.40 0.44 7.60
N HIS A 131 6.13 0.13 7.37
CA HIS A 131 5.48 0.20 6.07
C HIS A 131 4.62 1.47 5.92
N PRO A 132 4.94 2.41 5.04
CA PRO A 132 4.09 3.56 4.75
C PRO A 132 2.84 3.14 3.98
N ALA A 133 1.65 3.38 4.52
CA ALA A 133 0.38 3.07 3.88
C ALA A 133 -0.02 4.15 2.87
N MET A 134 0.81 4.33 1.82
CA MET A 134 0.54 5.25 0.72
C MET A 134 1.15 4.74 -0.60
N THR A 135 0.72 5.31 -1.71
CA THR A 135 1.31 5.07 -3.03
C THR A 135 2.42 6.07 -3.30
N PHE A 136 3.56 5.60 -3.84
CA PHE A 136 4.72 6.42 -4.13
C PHE A 136 4.95 6.55 -5.65
N THR A 137 5.13 7.78 -6.10
CA THR A 137 5.60 8.12 -7.46
C THR A 137 7.12 8.07 -7.55
N GLY A 138 7.80 8.30 -6.43
CA GLY A 138 9.25 8.38 -6.32
C GLY A 138 9.80 9.75 -6.72
N THR A 139 8.99 10.80 -6.55
CA THR A 139 9.34 12.20 -6.79
C THR A 139 9.20 13.01 -5.50
N ASP A 140 9.57 14.28 -5.55
CA ASP A 140 9.41 15.27 -4.46
C ASP A 140 7.94 15.49 -4.07
N LEU A 141 6.99 15.30 -4.98
CA LEU A 141 5.56 15.35 -4.68
C LEU A 141 5.14 14.38 -3.55
N ASP A 142 5.87 13.29 -3.39
CA ASP A 142 5.58 12.33 -2.31
C ASP A 142 5.97 12.89 -0.94
N LEU A 143 6.92 13.82 -0.86
CA LEU A 143 7.31 14.46 0.41
C LEU A 143 6.17 15.28 1.01
N ASP A 144 5.38 15.95 0.17
CA ASP A 144 4.21 16.71 0.61
C ASP A 144 3.04 15.82 1.06
N ARG A 145 3.05 14.52 0.65
CA ARG A 145 2.02 13.53 0.98
C ARG A 145 2.34 12.69 2.21
N LEU A 146 3.59 12.68 2.67
CA LEU A 146 4.02 11.94 3.85
C LEU A 146 3.38 12.44 5.15
N PRO A 147 3.23 13.76 5.39
CA PRO A 147 2.57 14.24 6.60
C PRO A 147 1.17 13.68 6.76
N GLY A 148 0.92 13.06 7.92
CA GLY A 148 -0.34 12.37 8.22
C GLY A 148 -0.45 10.94 7.69
N CYS A 149 0.54 10.44 6.93
CA CYS A 149 0.58 9.04 6.49
C CYS A 149 0.55 8.10 7.70
N VAL A 150 -0.20 7.02 7.59
CA VAL A 150 -0.19 5.94 8.58
C VAL A 150 0.91 4.95 8.23
N PHE A 151 1.74 4.61 9.19
CA PHE A 151 2.78 3.60 9.06
C PHE A 151 2.37 2.33 9.79
N GLY A 152 2.20 1.21 9.06
CA GLY A 152 2.03 -0.10 9.65
C GLY A 152 3.36 -0.59 10.24
N VAL A 153 3.47 -0.60 11.56
CA VAL A 153 4.72 -0.89 12.27
C VAL A 153 4.66 -2.21 13.04
N THR A 154 5.78 -2.94 13.06
CA THR A 154 6.03 -4.08 13.95
C THR A 154 7.45 -3.98 14.46
N ALA A 155 7.64 -4.05 15.76
CA ALA A 155 8.94 -4.00 16.43
C ALA A 155 8.87 -4.69 17.79
N GLY A 156 10.01 -5.07 18.33
CA GLY A 156 10.16 -5.51 19.71
C GLY A 156 9.94 -4.37 20.70
N GLY A 157 9.75 -4.71 21.98
CA GLY A 157 9.55 -3.69 23.02
C GLY A 157 10.73 -2.72 23.14
N ALA A 158 11.95 -3.20 22.93
CA ALA A 158 13.16 -2.38 23.00
C ALA A 158 13.32 -1.41 21.81
N GLU A 159 12.70 -1.71 20.66
CA GLU A 159 12.75 -0.91 19.44
C GLU A 159 11.53 0.02 19.31
N ARG A 160 10.57 -0.07 20.23
CA ARG A 160 9.30 0.68 20.15
C ARG A 160 9.52 2.20 20.08
N ALA A 161 10.31 2.74 20.99
CA ALA A 161 10.54 4.19 21.06
C ALA A 161 11.20 4.72 19.78
N VAL A 162 12.26 4.06 19.29
CA VAL A 162 12.92 4.49 18.04
C VAL A 162 12.00 4.35 16.83
N THR A 163 11.11 3.36 16.83
CA THR A 163 10.12 3.19 15.74
C THR A 163 9.10 4.34 15.73
N GLU A 164 8.61 4.74 16.91
CA GLU A 164 7.69 5.88 17.08
C GLU A 164 8.38 7.20 16.68
N ASP A 165 9.64 7.40 17.07
CA ASP A 165 10.46 8.56 16.70
C ASP A 165 10.66 8.65 15.18
N LEU A 166 11.01 7.54 14.52
CA LEU A 166 11.17 7.51 13.06
C LEU A 166 9.87 7.85 12.31
N VAL A 167 8.74 7.33 12.80
CA VAL A 167 7.42 7.64 12.21
C VAL A 167 7.07 9.11 12.42
N ALA A 168 7.35 9.67 13.59
CA ALA A 168 7.14 11.08 13.89
C ALA A 168 8.04 11.99 13.02
N ASP A 169 9.31 11.64 12.85
CA ASP A 169 10.25 12.34 11.96
C ASP A 169 9.84 12.29 10.48
N LEU A 170 9.09 11.27 10.07
CA LEU A 170 8.44 11.17 8.76
C LEU A 170 7.11 11.94 8.68
N GLY A 171 6.69 12.62 9.76
CA GLY A 171 5.42 13.34 9.83
C GLY A 171 4.19 12.43 9.88
N GLY A 172 4.37 11.13 10.15
CA GLY A 172 3.33 10.11 10.10
C GLY A 172 2.74 9.74 11.45
N ARG A 173 1.92 8.71 11.45
CA ARG A 173 1.31 8.11 12.66
C ARG A 173 1.52 6.61 12.65
N PRO A 174 1.98 5.99 13.77
CA PRO A 174 2.16 4.55 13.83
C PRO A 174 0.82 3.82 14.00
N MET A 175 0.64 2.74 13.24
CA MET A 175 -0.37 1.72 13.46
C MET A 175 0.37 0.42 13.79
N TRP A 176 0.26 -0.02 15.04
CA TRP A 176 0.92 -1.26 15.48
C TRP A 176 0.20 -2.48 14.91
N VAL A 177 0.91 -3.23 14.07
CA VAL A 177 0.40 -4.42 13.39
C VAL A 177 1.09 -5.64 14.00
N PRO A 178 0.34 -6.60 14.58
CA PRO A 178 0.91 -7.86 15.04
C PRO A 178 1.62 -8.62 13.91
N GLU A 179 2.68 -9.35 14.24
CA GLU A 179 3.50 -10.11 13.28
C GLU A 179 2.65 -11.02 12.39
N ASP A 180 1.73 -11.77 12.98
CA ASP A 180 0.84 -12.72 12.31
C ASP A 180 -0.30 -12.06 11.51
N ARG A 181 -0.47 -10.74 11.60
CA ARG A 181 -1.53 -9.98 10.92
C ARG A 181 -1.02 -9.15 9.74
N ARG A 182 0.28 -9.07 9.52
CA ARG A 182 0.85 -8.23 8.47
C ARG A 182 0.36 -8.59 7.06
N THR A 183 0.24 -9.86 6.76
CA THR A 183 -0.29 -10.29 5.44
C THR A 183 -1.72 -9.79 5.22
N LEU A 184 -2.58 -9.92 6.22
CA LEU A 184 -3.97 -9.43 6.13
C LEU A 184 -4.02 -7.90 6.06
N TYR A 185 -3.21 -7.20 6.86
CA TYR A 185 -3.06 -5.75 6.79
C TYR A 185 -2.68 -5.31 5.36
N HIS A 186 -1.66 -5.91 4.76
CA HIS A 186 -1.22 -5.56 3.41
C HIS A 186 -2.28 -5.92 2.35
N ALA A 187 -2.95 -7.07 2.49
CA ALA A 187 -4.05 -7.45 1.61
C ALA A 187 -5.20 -6.43 1.65
N GLY A 188 -5.53 -5.91 2.84
CA GLY A 188 -6.54 -4.85 2.99
C GLY A 188 -6.15 -3.56 2.25
N LEU A 189 -4.90 -3.13 2.36
CA LEU A 189 -4.40 -1.96 1.63
C LEU A 189 -4.41 -2.19 0.11
N ALA A 190 -3.95 -3.36 -0.35
CA ALA A 190 -3.96 -3.72 -1.76
C ALA A 190 -5.39 -3.77 -2.31
N HIS A 191 -6.32 -4.35 -1.55
CA HIS A 191 -7.73 -4.40 -1.94
C HIS A 191 -8.35 -3.00 -2.04
N GLY A 192 -8.11 -2.12 -1.07
CA GLY A 192 -8.66 -0.77 -1.03
C GLY A 192 -8.01 0.20 -2.02
N ALA A 193 -6.73 0.04 -2.35
CA ALA A 193 -6.00 0.97 -3.20
C ALA A 193 -5.69 0.41 -4.59
N ASN A 194 -5.07 -0.78 -4.68
CA ASN A 194 -4.64 -1.30 -5.99
C ASN A 194 -5.82 -1.77 -6.83
N HIS A 195 -6.78 -2.48 -6.23
CA HIS A 195 -8.01 -2.88 -6.96
C HIS A 195 -8.89 -1.70 -7.32
N LEU A 196 -8.85 -0.59 -6.53
CA LEU A 196 -9.55 0.64 -6.89
C LEU A 196 -9.06 1.18 -8.24
N VAL A 197 -7.74 1.15 -8.51
CA VAL A 197 -7.21 1.59 -9.82
C VAL A 197 -7.78 0.75 -10.95
N THR A 198 -7.84 -0.57 -10.80
CA THR A 198 -8.46 -1.46 -11.80
C THR A 198 -9.94 -1.14 -12.00
N LEU A 199 -10.70 -1.01 -10.91
CA LEU A 199 -12.13 -0.68 -10.95
C LEU A 199 -12.39 0.64 -11.69
N VAL A 200 -11.61 1.67 -11.39
CA VAL A 200 -11.75 2.99 -12.03
C VAL A 200 -11.38 2.91 -13.51
N THR A 201 -10.33 2.18 -13.86
CA THR A 201 -9.91 2.00 -15.26
C THR A 201 -11.00 1.30 -16.07
N GLU A 202 -11.55 0.19 -15.58
CA GLU A 202 -12.65 -0.52 -16.22
C GLU A 202 -13.92 0.35 -16.35
N ALA A 203 -14.24 1.14 -15.34
CA ALA A 203 -15.36 2.07 -15.42
C ALA A 203 -15.14 3.16 -16.48
N MET A 204 -13.91 3.67 -16.63
CA MET A 204 -13.58 4.62 -17.71
C MET A 204 -13.71 3.97 -19.09
N GLU A 205 -13.30 2.72 -19.24
CA GLU A 205 -13.44 1.96 -20.49
C GLU A 205 -14.92 1.74 -20.87
N MET A 206 -15.78 1.38 -19.92
CA MET A 206 -17.23 1.28 -20.13
C MET A 206 -17.85 2.62 -20.55
N LEU A 207 -17.46 3.73 -19.91
CA LEU A 207 -17.94 5.06 -20.28
C LEU A 207 -17.47 5.48 -21.67
N ALA A 208 -16.22 5.19 -22.03
CA ALA A 208 -15.72 5.46 -23.37
C ALA A 208 -16.48 4.64 -24.42
N ALA A 209 -16.77 3.37 -24.15
CA ALA A 209 -17.59 2.52 -25.02
C ALA A 209 -19.03 3.05 -25.16
N ALA A 210 -19.56 3.72 -24.11
CA ALA A 210 -20.84 4.39 -24.14
C ALA A 210 -20.82 5.79 -24.83
N GLY A 211 -19.65 6.24 -25.32
CA GLY A 211 -19.48 7.49 -26.07
C GLY A 211 -19.03 8.70 -25.23
N ALA A 212 -18.55 8.50 -23.98
CA ALA A 212 -17.99 9.58 -23.21
C ALA A 212 -16.61 10.01 -23.77
N GLU A 213 -16.47 11.28 -24.15
CA GLU A 213 -15.20 11.83 -24.66
C GLU A 213 -14.16 11.99 -23.53
N HIS A 214 -14.60 12.31 -22.32
CA HIS A 214 -13.77 12.54 -21.13
C HIS A 214 -14.25 11.70 -19.93
N PRO A 215 -14.03 10.37 -19.94
CA PRO A 215 -14.54 9.47 -18.89
C PRO A 215 -14.03 9.82 -17.49
N ALA A 216 -12.79 10.27 -17.36
CA ALA A 216 -12.19 10.66 -16.08
C ALA A 216 -12.94 11.86 -15.44
N ASP A 217 -13.29 12.86 -16.24
CA ASP A 217 -14.01 14.05 -15.75
C ASP A 217 -15.44 13.70 -15.34
N THR A 218 -16.07 12.76 -16.05
CA THR A 218 -17.39 12.23 -15.71
C THR A 218 -17.37 11.47 -14.39
N LEU A 219 -16.33 10.67 -14.14
CA LEU A 219 -16.24 9.83 -12.94
C LEU A 219 -15.74 10.58 -11.70
N ARG A 220 -14.87 11.57 -11.86
CA ARG A 220 -14.19 12.23 -10.72
C ARG A 220 -15.14 12.67 -9.60
N PRO A 221 -16.19 13.51 -9.83
CA PRO A 221 -17.06 13.97 -8.75
C PRO A 221 -17.84 12.82 -8.12
N LEU A 222 -18.20 11.80 -8.90
CA LEU A 222 -18.90 10.62 -8.40
C LEU A 222 -18.03 9.77 -7.50
N LEU A 223 -16.76 9.52 -7.90
CA LEU A 223 -15.81 8.73 -7.13
C LEU A 223 -15.39 9.43 -5.84
N GLU A 224 -15.14 10.74 -5.88
CA GLU A 224 -14.79 11.52 -4.69
C GLU A 224 -15.90 11.48 -3.64
N ALA A 225 -17.16 11.65 -4.07
CA ALA A 225 -18.30 11.55 -3.19
C ALA A 225 -18.50 10.12 -2.65
N ALA A 226 -18.38 9.10 -3.50
CA ALA A 226 -18.53 7.71 -3.10
C ALA A 226 -17.46 7.28 -2.11
N LEU A 227 -16.20 7.68 -2.35
CA LEU A 227 -15.08 7.39 -1.45
C LEU A 227 -15.29 8.08 -0.09
N GLY A 228 -15.61 9.37 -0.09
CA GLY A 228 -15.86 10.12 1.15
C GLY A 228 -16.99 9.51 1.97
N ASN A 229 -18.10 9.14 1.32
CA ASN A 229 -19.23 8.50 1.98
C ASN A 229 -18.86 7.10 2.50
N ALA A 230 -18.14 6.29 1.73
CA ALA A 230 -17.74 4.96 2.15
C ALA A 230 -16.81 4.99 3.38
N LEU A 231 -15.86 5.93 3.43
CA LEU A 231 -14.97 6.10 4.58
C LEU A 231 -15.70 6.62 5.83
N ALA A 232 -16.74 7.43 5.66
CA ALA A 232 -17.49 7.99 6.77
C ALA A 232 -18.58 7.05 7.31
N TYR A 233 -19.27 6.31 6.44
CA TYR A 233 -20.51 5.60 6.77
C TYR A 233 -20.47 4.10 6.48
N GLY A 234 -19.38 3.56 5.90
CA GLY A 234 -19.27 2.14 5.56
C GLY A 234 -20.42 1.67 4.66
N ASP A 235 -21.03 0.53 4.99
CA ASP A 235 -22.10 -0.07 4.19
C ASP A 235 -23.38 0.81 4.11
N ALA A 236 -23.59 1.73 5.04
CA ALA A 236 -24.69 2.68 4.95
C ALA A 236 -24.60 3.62 3.72
N ALA A 237 -23.41 3.79 3.16
CA ALA A 237 -23.18 4.53 1.93
C ALA A 237 -23.58 3.76 0.64
N LEU A 238 -23.82 2.45 0.71
CA LEU A 238 -24.20 1.65 -0.46
C LEU A 238 -25.51 2.13 -1.07
N THR A 239 -25.52 2.30 -2.38
CA THR A 239 -26.68 2.70 -3.19
C THR A 239 -26.64 1.99 -4.54
N GLY A 240 -27.57 2.33 -5.43
CA GLY A 240 -27.59 1.81 -6.79
C GLY A 240 -28.59 0.65 -7.01
N PRO A 241 -28.65 0.10 -8.24
CA PRO A 241 -29.70 -0.83 -8.65
C PRO A 241 -29.66 -2.15 -7.89
N ILE A 242 -28.49 -2.64 -7.49
CA ILE A 242 -28.33 -3.89 -6.73
C ILE A 242 -28.97 -3.73 -5.34
N VAL A 243 -28.61 -2.67 -4.63
CA VAL A 243 -29.13 -2.40 -3.28
C VAL A 243 -30.64 -2.17 -3.27
N ARG A 244 -31.18 -1.56 -4.34
CA ARG A 244 -32.64 -1.37 -4.51
C ARG A 244 -33.39 -2.61 -5.02
N GLY A 245 -32.66 -3.66 -5.41
CA GLY A 245 -33.26 -4.86 -5.97
C GLY A 245 -33.84 -4.66 -7.37
N ASP A 246 -33.20 -3.80 -8.18
CA ASP A 246 -33.66 -3.43 -9.52
C ASP A 246 -33.16 -4.45 -10.55
N VAL A 247 -33.86 -5.57 -10.63
CA VAL A 247 -33.53 -6.74 -11.46
C VAL A 247 -33.40 -6.38 -12.96
N ASN A 248 -34.25 -5.48 -13.47
CA ASN A 248 -34.26 -5.14 -14.89
C ASN A 248 -33.04 -4.28 -15.27
N THR A 249 -32.67 -3.33 -14.43
CA THR A 249 -31.46 -2.53 -14.63
C THR A 249 -30.21 -3.41 -14.58
N VAL A 250 -30.10 -4.33 -13.61
CA VAL A 250 -28.96 -5.26 -13.53
C VAL A 250 -28.88 -6.14 -14.79
N ARG A 251 -30.01 -6.64 -15.29
CA ARG A 251 -30.07 -7.43 -16.54
C ARG A 251 -29.57 -6.63 -17.73
N ALA A 252 -30.00 -5.38 -17.87
CA ALA A 252 -29.55 -4.50 -18.95
C ALA A 252 -28.04 -4.23 -18.86
N HIS A 253 -27.51 -3.93 -17.66
CA HIS A 253 -26.08 -3.76 -17.47
C HIS A 253 -25.27 -4.99 -17.93
N LEU A 254 -25.69 -6.20 -17.50
CA LEU A 254 -25.00 -7.44 -17.89
C LEU A 254 -24.99 -7.66 -19.40
N ALA A 255 -26.12 -7.38 -20.08
CA ALA A 255 -26.22 -7.51 -21.53
C ALA A 255 -25.34 -6.50 -22.27
N ASP A 256 -25.36 -5.23 -21.88
CA ASP A 256 -24.57 -4.17 -22.53
C ASP A 256 -23.07 -4.32 -22.27
N ILE A 257 -22.67 -4.70 -21.03
CA ILE A 257 -21.27 -4.99 -20.71
C ILE A 257 -20.77 -6.18 -21.55
N ALA A 258 -21.54 -7.25 -21.64
CA ALA A 258 -21.18 -8.41 -22.45
C ALA A 258 -21.00 -8.07 -23.94
N ALA A 259 -21.78 -7.12 -24.46
CA ALA A 259 -21.72 -6.68 -25.85
C ALA A 259 -20.58 -5.66 -26.11
N SER A 260 -20.36 -4.71 -25.21
CA SER A 260 -19.54 -3.52 -25.48
C SER A 260 -18.20 -3.50 -24.73
N ALA A 261 -18.10 -4.18 -23.57
CA ALA A 261 -16.91 -4.25 -22.75
C ALA A 261 -16.74 -5.63 -22.05
N PRO A 262 -16.75 -6.74 -22.81
CA PRO A 262 -16.85 -8.10 -22.25
C PRO A 262 -15.73 -8.47 -21.28
N HIS A 263 -14.55 -7.88 -21.39
CA HIS A 263 -13.41 -8.14 -20.51
C HIS A 263 -13.64 -7.61 -19.07
N THR A 264 -14.54 -6.63 -18.86
CA THR A 264 -14.88 -6.07 -17.55
C THR A 264 -16.02 -6.82 -16.86
N LEU A 265 -16.71 -7.75 -17.57
CA LEU A 265 -17.86 -8.48 -17.03
C LEU A 265 -17.51 -9.32 -15.79
N PRO A 266 -16.36 -10.02 -15.71
CA PRO A 266 -16.03 -10.82 -14.53
C PRO A 266 -15.88 -9.97 -13.26
N SER A 267 -15.21 -8.83 -13.31
CA SER A 267 -15.04 -7.93 -12.18
C SER A 267 -16.37 -7.27 -11.79
N TYR A 268 -17.17 -6.83 -12.77
CA TYR A 268 -18.51 -6.31 -12.50
C TYR A 268 -19.38 -7.34 -11.75
N VAL A 269 -19.42 -8.59 -12.19
CA VAL A 269 -20.20 -9.64 -11.53
C VAL A 269 -19.68 -9.93 -10.12
N ALA A 270 -18.35 -9.99 -9.92
CA ALA A 270 -17.76 -10.22 -8.61
C ALA A 270 -18.12 -9.10 -7.61
N MET A 271 -17.99 -7.85 -8.04
CA MET A 271 -18.36 -6.69 -7.21
C MET A 271 -19.87 -6.61 -6.97
N ALA A 272 -20.69 -6.95 -7.98
CA ALA A 272 -22.14 -7.00 -7.83
C ALA A 272 -22.59 -8.03 -6.78
N ARG A 273 -21.94 -9.21 -6.74
CA ARG A 273 -22.19 -10.23 -5.71
C ARG A 273 -21.81 -9.73 -4.32
N ALA A 274 -20.60 -9.18 -4.17
CA ALA A 274 -20.16 -8.62 -2.89
C ALA A 274 -21.10 -7.51 -2.39
N THR A 275 -21.59 -6.65 -3.29
CA THR A 275 -22.59 -5.61 -2.98
C THR A 275 -23.92 -6.21 -2.55
N LEU A 276 -24.35 -7.26 -3.24
CA LEU A 276 -25.60 -7.97 -2.94
C LEU A 276 -25.56 -8.56 -1.54
N ASP A 277 -24.49 -9.27 -1.21
CA ASP A 277 -24.30 -9.90 0.10
C ASP A 277 -24.31 -8.88 1.24
N ARG A 278 -23.64 -7.73 1.05
CA ARG A 278 -23.65 -6.61 2.00
C ARG A 278 -25.04 -6.02 2.17
N ALA A 279 -25.77 -5.80 1.08
CA ALA A 279 -27.12 -5.25 1.14
C ALA A 279 -28.13 -6.17 1.85
N VAL A 280 -27.96 -7.50 1.71
CA VAL A 280 -28.76 -8.49 2.44
C VAL A 280 -28.38 -8.51 3.92
N ALA A 281 -27.10 -8.55 4.24
CA ALA A 281 -26.60 -8.57 5.64
C ALA A 281 -27.05 -7.32 6.43
N ASP A 282 -27.11 -6.16 5.76
CA ASP A 282 -27.56 -4.89 6.34
C ASP A 282 -29.10 -4.75 6.37
N GLY A 283 -29.85 -5.76 5.90
CA GLY A 283 -31.32 -5.79 5.92
C GLY A 283 -32.02 -4.86 4.91
N ARG A 284 -31.28 -4.18 4.03
CA ARG A 284 -31.83 -3.25 3.03
C ARG A 284 -32.42 -3.94 1.81
N LEU A 285 -32.06 -5.18 1.56
CA LEU A 285 -32.56 -5.97 0.44
C LEU A 285 -33.19 -7.27 0.94
N LEU A 286 -34.45 -7.50 0.57
CA LEU A 286 -35.14 -8.72 0.92
C LEU A 286 -34.51 -9.94 0.21
N PRO A 287 -34.36 -11.09 0.89
CA PRO A 287 -33.75 -12.29 0.31
C PRO A 287 -34.37 -12.76 -1.01
N ILE A 288 -35.68 -12.60 -1.17
CA ILE A 288 -36.38 -12.99 -2.41
C ILE A 288 -35.97 -12.12 -3.62
N ARG A 289 -35.68 -10.83 -3.41
CA ARG A 289 -35.14 -9.96 -4.46
C ARG A 289 -33.68 -10.22 -4.73
N ALA A 290 -32.91 -10.50 -3.69
CA ALA A 290 -31.52 -10.88 -3.78
C ALA A 290 -31.34 -12.15 -4.62
N ALA A 291 -32.17 -13.18 -4.39
CA ALA A 291 -32.12 -14.42 -5.16
C ALA A 291 -32.33 -14.21 -6.67
N LYS A 292 -33.20 -13.27 -7.07
CA LYS A 292 -33.39 -12.92 -8.49
C LYS A 292 -32.16 -12.29 -9.12
N ILE A 293 -31.49 -11.38 -8.40
CA ILE A 293 -30.24 -10.77 -8.87
C ILE A 293 -29.12 -11.80 -8.92
N SER A 294 -28.98 -12.62 -7.86
CA SER A 294 -27.99 -13.71 -7.84
C SER A 294 -28.11 -14.62 -9.06
N GLY A 295 -29.33 -15.05 -9.39
CA GLY A 295 -29.58 -15.87 -10.58
C GLY A 295 -29.16 -15.21 -11.89
N LEU A 296 -29.30 -13.89 -12.04
CA LEU A 296 -28.78 -13.15 -13.20
C LEU A 296 -27.26 -13.12 -13.24
N LEU A 297 -26.62 -12.89 -12.09
CA LEU A 297 -25.16 -12.85 -11.98
C LEU A 297 -24.52 -14.24 -12.23
N ASP A 298 -25.21 -15.31 -11.82
CA ASP A 298 -24.77 -16.68 -12.06
C ASP A 298 -24.84 -17.05 -13.55
N ALA A 299 -25.89 -16.59 -14.24
CA ALA A 299 -26.07 -16.84 -15.66
C ALA A 299 -25.13 -15.99 -16.57
N ALA A 300 -24.61 -14.88 -16.06
CA ALA A 300 -23.78 -13.95 -16.84
C ALA A 300 -22.33 -14.44 -17.03
N LEU A 301 -21.81 -15.29 -16.14
CA LEU A 301 -20.50 -15.90 -16.31
C LEU A 301 -20.69 -17.32 -16.82
N PRO A 302 -20.06 -17.70 -17.96
CA PRO A 302 -20.08 -19.09 -18.38
C PRO A 302 -19.49 -19.94 -17.25
N THR A 303 -20.22 -21.00 -16.85
CA THR A 303 -19.66 -22.03 -15.95
C THR A 303 -18.36 -22.50 -16.59
N SER A 304 -17.24 -22.29 -15.90
CA SER A 304 -15.93 -22.71 -16.35
C SER A 304 -15.95 -24.22 -16.65
N GLY A 305 -16.03 -24.56 -17.94
CA GLY A 305 -15.64 -25.87 -18.41
C GLY A 305 -14.16 -26.09 -18.07
N PRO A 306 -13.66 -27.34 -18.03
CA PRO A 306 -12.33 -27.67 -17.54
C PRO A 306 -11.26 -26.80 -18.20
N ALA A 307 -10.46 -26.15 -17.36
CA ALA A 307 -9.43 -25.19 -17.74
C ALA A 307 -8.54 -25.72 -18.88
N HIS A 308 -8.58 -25.05 -20.01
CA HIS A 308 -7.51 -25.14 -21.00
C HIS A 308 -6.22 -24.64 -20.30
N ARG A 309 -5.33 -25.58 -19.97
CA ARG A 309 -3.96 -25.29 -19.55
C ARG A 309 -3.30 -24.51 -20.68
N SER A 310 -3.27 -23.19 -20.58
CA SER A 310 -2.42 -22.36 -21.42
C SER A 310 -0.97 -22.68 -21.07
N THR A 311 -0.28 -23.36 -21.95
CA THR A 311 1.17 -23.51 -21.96
C THR A 311 1.78 -22.14 -22.23
N LEU A 312 2.19 -21.45 -21.18
CA LEU A 312 3.14 -20.35 -21.29
C LEU A 312 4.48 -20.93 -21.77
N ARG A 313 4.86 -20.61 -23.01
CA ARG A 313 6.24 -20.72 -23.51
C ARG A 313 6.98 -19.42 -23.28
#